data_63c4efa1a4626f0f12e6ed6ee43a3724
#
_entry.id   63c4efa1a4626f0f12e6ed6ee43a3724
#
_cell.length_a   1.000
_cell.length_b   1.000
_cell.length_c   1.000
_cell.angle_alpha   90.00
_cell.angle_beta   90.00
_cell.angle_gamma   90.00
#
_symmetry.space_group_name_H-M   'P 1'
#
loop_
_entity.id
_entity.type
_entity.pdbx_description
1 polymer ?
#
loop_
_entity_poly.entity_id
_entity_poly.type
_entity_poly.pdbx_seq_one_letter_code
_entity_poly.pdbx_strand_id
1 'polypeptide(L)'
;FTKKTRKNITGLSYRYMPSDKWNISAFTKYYNQYNEGPVSQNSDGIGNYTTLKKHLSSLGYGVAGTYFIIKDLQAKLSYEKAYRLPTTEELFGDEDLEAGKADLKPERSDNFNLNLSYAYHIGKHAIYVEGSLIYRDTKDYIKRGLSQVSNMSFGYYENHGRVKTKGYNISLRYNYSRWFNIGGTFNSMNARDEEKYRAGGTQQESLTYGQRIPNQPYLYANFDASFTWHDLFAKGNVLTLGYDGYYQHEFPLYWENLGDPTTKIRVPEQISHNLSIGYSLKGGRYNLSFECRNLTNAKLYDNFSLQKAGRAFYGKIRVNFGK
;
A
#
# COMPACT_ATOMS: atom_id res chain seq x y z
N PHE A 1 -8.67 -27.91 -13.73
CA PHE A 1 -7.42 -27.26 -14.14
C PHE A 1 -6.50 -27.06 -12.95
N THR A 2 -5.19 -27.27 -13.14
CA THR A 2 -4.18 -27.01 -12.12
C THR A 2 -3.86 -25.51 -12.14
N LYS A 3 -3.95 -24.84 -10.97
CA LYS A 3 -3.52 -23.47 -10.76
C LYS A 3 -2.18 -23.50 -10.00
N LYS A 4 -1.09 -23.04 -10.61
CA LYS A 4 0.26 -23.11 -10.02
C LYS A 4 1.07 -21.86 -10.35
N THR A 5 1.71 -21.29 -9.34
CA THR A 5 2.73 -20.25 -9.53
C THR A 5 3.98 -20.59 -8.72
N ARG A 6 5.14 -20.32 -9.30
CA ARG A 6 6.44 -20.40 -8.63
C ARG A 6 7.18 -19.09 -8.89
N LYS A 7 7.53 -18.38 -7.84
CA LYS A 7 8.30 -17.13 -7.90
C LYS A 7 9.68 -17.33 -7.29
N ASN A 8 10.70 -16.82 -7.98
CA ASN A 8 12.05 -16.70 -7.46
C ASN A 8 12.56 -15.28 -7.74
N ILE A 9 13.05 -14.61 -6.71
CA ILE A 9 13.65 -13.29 -6.82
C ILE A 9 15.03 -13.38 -6.17
N THR A 10 16.07 -13.25 -6.99
CA THR A 10 17.46 -13.28 -6.53
C THR A 10 18.04 -11.87 -6.65
N GLY A 11 18.65 -11.39 -5.59
CA GLY A 11 19.22 -10.03 -5.55
C GLY A 11 20.67 -10.03 -5.14
N LEU A 12 21.42 -9.10 -5.73
CA LEU A 12 22.77 -8.73 -5.33
C LEU A 12 22.78 -7.24 -5.00
N SER A 13 23.40 -6.88 -3.87
CA SER A 13 23.55 -5.47 -3.50
C SER A 13 24.97 -5.18 -3.05
N TYR A 14 25.43 -3.99 -3.37
CA TYR A 14 26.72 -3.46 -2.93
C TYR A 14 26.52 -2.11 -2.28
N ARG A 15 27.19 -1.88 -1.16
CA ARG A 15 27.16 -0.61 -0.42
C ARG A 15 28.59 -0.06 -0.33
N TYR A 16 28.73 1.21 -0.63
CA TYR A 16 29.98 1.96 -0.57
C TYR A 16 29.79 3.21 0.30
N MET A 17 30.65 3.37 1.28
CA MET A 17 30.65 4.50 2.22
C MET A 17 32.00 5.19 2.16
N PRO A 18 32.19 6.17 1.23
CA PRO A 18 33.47 6.88 1.07
C PRO A 18 33.81 7.80 2.24
N SER A 19 32.81 8.17 3.03
CA SER A 19 32.96 8.97 4.25
C SER A 19 31.72 8.81 5.14
N ASP A 20 31.76 9.32 6.36
CA ASP A 20 30.62 9.34 7.29
C ASP A 20 29.42 10.13 6.78
N LYS A 21 29.62 10.98 5.76
CA LYS A 21 28.54 11.77 5.15
C LYS A 21 27.85 11.09 3.99
N TRP A 22 28.44 10.04 3.41
CA TRP A 22 27.93 9.41 2.20
C TRP A 22 27.69 7.92 2.38
N ASN A 23 26.53 7.47 1.97
CA ASN A 23 26.21 6.06 1.81
C ASN A 23 25.60 5.87 0.43
N ILE A 24 26.31 5.16 -0.43
CA ILE A 24 25.90 4.87 -1.80
C ILE A 24 25.62 3.38 -1.90
N SER A 25 24.49 2.97 -2.44
CA SER A 25 24.15 1.58 -2.67
C SER A 25 23.71 1.35 -4.11
N ALA A 26 24.15 0.27 -4.70
CA ALA A 26 23.69 -0.22 -5.98
C ALA A 26 23.22 -1.66 -5.83
N PHE A 27 22.20 -2.04 -6.57
CA PHE A 27 21.66 -3.39 -6.51
C PHE A 27 21.10 -3.84 -7.84
N THR A 28 21.03 -5.14 -8.02
CA THR A 28 20.33 -5.78 -9.13
C THR A 28 19.44 -6.90 -8.60
N LYS A 29 18.31 -7.13 -9.26
CA LYS A 29 17.33 -8.17 -8.91
C LYS A 29 16.95 -8.94 -10.17
N TYR A 30 17.11 -10.24 -10.15
CA TYR A 30 16.61 -11.13 -11.18
C TYR A 30 15.28 -11.72 -10.73
N TYR A 31 14.24 -11.46 -11.51
CA TYR A 31 12.89 -11.94 -11.29
C TYR A 31 12.62 -13.12 -12.22
N ASN A 32 12.12 -14.21 -11.65
CA ASN A 32 11.67 -15.37 -12.41
C ASN A 32 10.33 -15.84 -11.87
N GLN A 33 9.37 -16.07 -12.76
CA GLN A 33 8.07 -16.60 -12.40
C GLN A 33 7.61 -17.62 -13.43
N TYR A 34 7.16 -18.76 -12.95
CA TYR A 34 6.42 -19.76 -13.71
C TYR A 34 4.96 -19.75 -13.29
N ASN A 35 4.08 -19.65 -14.26
CA ASN A 35 2.63 -19.72 -14.06
C ASN A 35 2.05 -20.85 -14.91
N GLU A 36 1.13 -21.61 -14.32
CA GLU A 36 0.33 -22.60 -14.98
C GLU A 36 -1.11 -22.46 -14.50
N GLY A 37 -2.07 -22.34 -15.43
CA GLY A 37 -3.47 -22.15 -15.07
C GLY A 37 -4.40 -22.12 -16.27
N PRO A 38 -5.70 -22.12 -16.03
CA PRO A 38 -6.70 -22.03 -17.09
C PRO A 38 -6.69 -20.66 -17.77
N VAL A 39 -6.85 -20.64 -19.07
CA VAL A 39 -7.12 -19.44 -19.85
C VAL A 39 -8.24 -19.74 -20.82
N SER A 40 -9.20 -18.82 -20.94
CA SER A 40 -10.25 -18.94 -21.96
C SER A 40 -9.69 -18.69 -23.35
N GLN A 41 -10.11 -19.48 -24.31
CA GLN A 41 -9.83 -19.26 -25.73
C GLN A 41 -10.84 -18.30 -26.38
N ASN A 42 -11.92 -18.00 -25.71
CA ASN A 42 -12.93 -17.08 -26.18
C ASN A 42 -12.53 -15.62 -25.92
N SER A 43 -12.92 -14.73 -26.82
CA SER A 43 -12.63 -13.28 -26.70
C SER A 43 -13.31 -12.61 -25.52
N ASP A 44 -14.40 -13.17 -25.02
CA ASP A 44 -15.14 -12.72 -23.83
C ASP A 44 -14.52 -13.19 -22.50
N GLY A 45 -13.50 -14.05 -22.57
CA GLY A 45 -12.84 -14.62 -21.39
C GLY A 45 -13.60 -15.76 -20.72
N ILE A 46 -14.70 -16.24 -21.30
CA ILE A 46 -15.59 -17.25 -20.72
C ILE A 46 -15.69 -18.49 -21.60
N GLY A 47 -15.57 -19.67 -21.00
CA GLY A 47 -15.67 -20.96 -21.69
C GLY A 47 -14.43 -21.37 -22.50
N ASN A 48 -14.44 -22.56 -23.05
CA ASN A 48 -13.37 -23.16 -23.85
C ASN A 48 -11.98 -22.97 -23.23
N TYR A 49 -11.82 -23.38 -21.98
CA TYR A 49 -10.57 -23.22 -21.24
C TYR A 49 -9.49 -24.19 -21.70
N THR A 50 -8.28 -23.68 -21.83
CA THR A 50 -7.05 -24.48 -22.02
C THR A 50 -6.05 -24.16 -20.91
N THR A 51 -5.04 -25.02 -20.74
CA THR A 51 -3.96 -24.77 -19.77
C THR A 51 -2.89 -23.91 -20.40
N LEU A 52 -2.69 -22.72 -19.87
CA LEU A 52 -1.55 -21.85 -20.18
C LEU A 52 -0.37 -22.19 -19.26
N LYS A 53 0.82 -22.35 -19.87
CA LYS A 53 2.11 -22.43 -19.15
C LYS A 53 2.98 -21.27 -19.61
N LYS A 54 3.41 -20.43 -18.67
CA LYS A 54 4.15 -19.21 -18.98
C LYS A 54 5.34 -19.03 -18.06
N HIS A 55 6.51 -18.80 -18.66
CA HIS A 55 7.72 -18.37 -17.97
C HIS A 55 7.94 -16.88 -18.18
N LEU A 56 8.19 -16.17 -17.09
CA LEU A 56 8.50 -14.75 -17.07
C LEU A 56 9.85 -14.55 -16.40
N SER A 57 10.73 -13.80 -17.03
CA SER A 57 12.02 -13.41 -16.44
C SER A 57 12.30 -11.94 -16.72
N SER A 58 12.91 -11.26 -15.77
CA SER A 58 13.21 -9.82 -15.88
C SER A 58 14.39 -9.45 -14.99
N LEU A 59 15.16 -8.47 -15.40
CA LEU A 59 16.29 -7.93 -14.64
C LEU A 59 16.03 -6.49 -14.25
N GLY A 60 15.87 -6.27 -12.95
CA GLY A 60 15.77 -4.95 -12.35
C GLY A 60 17.09 -4.51 -11.75
N TYR A 61 17.28 -3.21 -11.61
CA TYR A 61 18.46 -2.62 -10.98
C TYR A 61 18.13 -1.26 -10.39
N GLY A 62 18.97 -0.81 -9.48
CA GLY A 62 18.80 0.50 -8.88
C GLY A 62 20.05 1.01 -8.18
N VAL A 63 20.02 2.31 -7.91
CA VAL A 63 21.05 3.03 -7.18
C VAL A 63 20.39 3.98 -6.19
N ALA A 64 20.97 4.11 -5.01
CA ALA A 64 20.53 5.08 -4.01
C ALA A 64 21.75 5.74 -3.37
N GLY A 65 21.67 7.06 -3.21
CA GLY A 65 22.66 7.85 -2.47
C GLY A 65 21.98 8.50 -1.26
N THR A 66 22.58 8.37 -0.08
CA THR A 66 22.20 9.10 1.12
C THR A 66 23.33 10.05 1.47
N TYR A 67 22.98 11.30 1.71
CA TYR A 67 23.90 12.34 2.16
C TYR A 67 23.45 12.87 3.52
N PHE A 68 24.33 12.77 4.50
CA PHE A 68 24.14 13.35 5.85
C PHE A 68 24.58 14.79 5.84
N ILE A 69 23.64 15.72 5.74
CA ILE A 69 23.87 17.17 5.71
C ILE A 69 24.48 17.59 7.04
N ILE A 70 23.87 17.14 8.12
CA ILE A 70 24.36 17.14 9.50
C ILE A 70 24.00 15.79 10.13
N LYS A 71 24.47 15.52 11.35
CA LYS A 71 24.26 14.23 12.04
C LYS A 71 22.80 13.72 12.02
N ASP A 72 21.85 14.63 12.17
CA ASP A 72 20.43 14.30 12.37
C ASP A 72 19.56 14.68 11.15
N LEU A 73 20.15 15.24 10.09
CA LEU A 73 19.47 15.63 8.84
C LEU A 73 20.10 14.92 7.65
N GLN A 74 19.32 14.12 6.97
CA GLN A 74 19.77 13.41 5.78
C GLN A 74 18.85 13.62 4.59
N ALA A 75 19.46 13.62 3.41
CA ALA A 75 18.76 13.56 2.11
C ALA A 75 19.10 12.25 1.41
N LYS A 76 18.11 11.62 0.82
CA LYS A 76 18.27 10.39 0.04
C LYS A 76 17.62 10.55 -1.33
N LEU A 77 18.39 10.25 -2.38
CA LEU A 77 17.91 10.16 -3.74
C LEU A 77 18.05 8.71 -4.20
N SER A 78 17.03 8.17 -4.86
CA SER A 78 17.08 6.83 -5.42
C SER A 78 16.42 6.73 -6.78
N TYR A 79 16.97 5.86 -7.60
CA TYR A 79 16.39 5.39 -8.85
C TYR A 79 16.34 3.86 -8.83
N GLU A 80 15.23 3.29 -9.27
CA GLU A 80 15.08 1.85 -9.43
C GLU A 80 14.26 1.54 -10.68
N LYS A 81 14.80 0.68 -11.54
CA LYS A 81 14.02 -0.04 -12.55
C LYS A 81 13.55 -1.33 -11.92
N ALA A 82 12.27 -1.38 -11.59
CA ALA A 82 11.64 -2.47 -10.86
C ALA A 82 10.64 -3.24 -11.73
N TYR A 83 10.41 -4.50 -11.35
CA TYR A 83 9.34 -5.32 -11.90
C TYR A 83 8.43 -5.81 -10.78
N ARG A 84 7.13 -5.70 -10.99
CA ARG A 84 6.13 -6.31 -10.12
C ARG A 84 5.53 -7.52 -10.81
N LEU A 85 5.82 -8.69 -10.26
CA LEU A 85 5.24 -9.94 -10.73
C LEU A 85 3.76 -10.03 -10.32
N PRO A 86 2.85 -10.50 -11.19
CA PRO A 86 1.46 -10.71 -10.83
C PRO A 86 1.30 -11.56 -9.57
N THR A 87 0.35 -11.22 -8.74
CA THR A 87 -0.01 -12.01 -7.54
C THR A 87 -0.79 -13.27 -7.93
N THR A 88 -0.98 -14.20 -6.99
CA THR A 88 -1.79 -15.41 -7.21
C THR A 88 -3.25 -15.06 -7.47
N GLU A 89 -3.77 -14.07 -6.74
CA GLU A 89 -5.13 -13.55 -6.90
C GLU A 89 -5.32 -12.89 -8.27
N GLU A 90 -4.39 -12.05 -8.72
CA GLU A 90 -4.43 -11.44 -10.06
C GLU A 90 -4.39 -12.47 -11.19
N LEU A 91 -3.67 -13.58 -10.99
CA LEU A 91 -3.57 -14.65 -12.00
C LEU A 91 -4.77 -15.60 -12.02
N PHE A 92 -5.36 -15.90 -10.85
CA PHE A 92 -6.31 -16.99 -10.73
C PHE A 92 -7.65 -16.60 -10.10
N GLY A 93 -7.77 -15.38 -9.55
CA GLY A 93 -8.96 -14.93 -8.84
C GLY A 93 -9.16 -15.62 -7.49
N ASP A 94 -10.30 -15.38 -6.89
CA ASP A 94 -10.71 -15.96 -5.59
C ASP A 94 -11.89 -16.94 -5.69
N GLU A 95 -12.41 -17.18 -6.88
CA GLU A 95 -13.57 -18.04 -7.21
C GLU A 95 -14.95 -17.39 -6.96
N ASP A 96 -15.03 -16.25 -6.28
CA ASP A 96 -16.28 -15.56 -5.95
C ASP A 96 -16.41 -14.18 -6.63
N LEU A 97 -15.57 -13.25 -6.22
CA LEU A 97 -15.70 -11.84 -6.60
C LEU A 97 -14.58 -11.34 -7.53
N GLU A 98 -13.51 -12.10 -7.68
CA GLU A 98 -12.33 -11.71 -8.46
C GLU A 98 -12.06 -12.71 -9.58
N ALA A 99 -12.15 -12.25 -10.83
CA ALA A 99 -11.75 -13.02 -12.00
C ALA A 99 -10.26 -12.81 -12.29
N GLY A 100 -9.47 -13.87 -12.19
CA GLY A 100 -8.04 -13.84 -12.47
C GLY A 100 -7.75 -13.88 -13.98
N LYS A 101 -6.52 -13.47 -14.35
CA LYS A 101 -6.01 -13.53 -15.72
C LYS A 101 -4.61 -14.14 -15.76
N ALA A 102 -4.52 -15.42 -16.13
CA ALA A 102 -3.29 -16.20 -16.08
C ALA A 102 -2.18 -15.72 -17.03
N ASP A 103 -2.49 -14.93 -18.06
CA ASP A 103 -1.55 -14.41 -19.06
C ASP A 103 -1.02 -13.01 -18.76
N LEU A 104 -1.26 -12.47 -17.57
CA LEU A 104 -0.74 -11.16 -17.17
C LEU A 104 0.78 -11.08 -17.33
N LYS A 105 1.24 -9.92 -17.78
CA LYS A 105 2.66 -9.56 -17.83
C LYS A 105 3.08 -8.88 -16.53
N PRO A 106 4.36 -9.00 -16.11
CA PRO A 106 4.89 -8.18 -15.03
C PRO A 106 4.80 -6.68 -15.36
N GLU A 107 4.41 -5.89 -14.39
CA GLU A 107 4.61 -4.43 -14.51
C GLU A 107 6.11 -4.13 -14.53
N ARG A 108 6.49 -3.16 -15.33
CA ARG A 108 7.83 -2.59 -15.36
C ARG A 108 7.76 -1.11 -15.03
N SER A 109 8.48 -0.68 -14.00
CA SER A 109 8.47 0.71 -13.58
C SER A 109 9.86 1.32 -13.42
N ASP A 110 9.97 2.58 -13.81
CA ASP A 110 11.09 3.45 -13.50
C ASP A 110 10.66 4.34 -12.32
N ASN A 111 11.34 4.18 -11.17
CA ASN A 111 10.97 4.82 -9.92
C ASN A 111 12.06 5.80 -9.48
N PHE A 112 11.68 7.05 -9.23
CA PHE A 112 12.53 8.09 -8.67
C PHE A 112 11.95 8.53 -7.33
N ASN A 113 12.78 8.55 -6.29
CA ASN A 113 12.36 9.01 -4.98
C ASN A 113 13.40 9.98 -4.42
N LEU A 114 12.91 11.10 -3.89
CA LEU A 114 13.68 12.03 -3.08
C LEU A 114 13.08 12.02 -1.66
N ASN A 115 13.93 11.78 -0.67
CA ASN A 115 13.53 11.75 0.74
C ASN A 115 14.42 12.71 1.53
N LEU A 116 13.81 13.48 2.42
CA LEU A 116 14.48 14.31 3.40
C LEU A 116 13.96 13.92 4.78
N SER A 117 14.84 13.57 5.71
CA SER A 117 14.44 13.23 7.07
C SER A 117 15.33 13.93 8.11
N TYR A 118 14.68 14.33 9.19
CA TYR A 118 15.30 15.02 10.31
C TYR A 118 14.88 14.39 11.64
N ALA A 119 15.84 13.99 12.45
CA ALA A 119 15.64 13.41 13.77
C ALA A 119 16.29 14.31 14.82
N TYR A 120 15.50 15.02 15.61
CA TYR A 120 15.98 15.96 16.61
C TYR A 120 15.69 15.47 18.02
N HIS A 121 16.70 15.52 18.88
CA HIS A 121 16.61 15.12 20.29
C HIS A 121 17.12 16.25 21.19
N ILE A 122 16.29 16.63 22.14
CA ILE A 122 16.68 17.58 23.19
C ILE A 122 16.08 17.17 24.54
N GLY A 123 16.91 16.78 25.49
CA GLY A 123 16.46 16.31 26.80
C GLY A 123 15.53 15.12 26.69
N LYS A 124 14.26 15.29 27.08
CA LYS A 124 13.21 14.26 27.03
C LYS A 124 12.39 14.29 25.73
N HIS A 125 12.67 15.22 24.84
CA HIS A 125 11.93 15.42 23.60
C HIS A 125 12.65 14.77 22.43
N ALA A 126 11.93 14.03 21.61
CA ALA A 126 12.41 13.52 20.34
C ALA A 126 11.38 13.85 19.24
N ILE A 127 11.86 14.48 18.18
CA ILE A 127 11.05 14.85 17.01
C ILE A 127 11.63 14.16 15.79
N TYR A 128 10.79 13.52 15.00
CA TYR A 128 11.15 12.98 13.70
C TYR A 128 10.21 13.54 12.64
N VAL A 129 10.80 14.09 11.59
CA VAL A 129 10.08 14.59 10.41
C VAL A 129 10.68 13.96 9.18
N GLU A 130 9.83 13.47 8.29
CA GLU A 130 10.24 12.91 7.01
C GLU A 130 9.31 13.41 5.92
N GLY A 131 9.89 13.82 4.80
CA GLY A 131 9.17 14.14 3.57
C GLY A 131 9.76 13.38 2.40
N SER A 132 8.90 12.81 1.55
CA SER A 132 9.30 12.11 0.34
C SER A 132 8.54 12.62 -0.87
N LEU A 133 9.24 12.80 -1.98
CA LEU A 133 8.67 13.00 -3.31
C LEU A 133 8.84 11.71 -4.11
N ILE A 134 7.78 11.30 -4.80
CA ILE A 134 7.69 10.02 -5.49
C ILE A 134 7.28 10.29 -6.94
N TYR A 135 8.07 9.75 -7.85
CA TYR A 135 7.72 9.68 -9.27
C TYR A 135 7.90 8.26 -9.78
N ARG A 136 6.87 7.73 -10.43
CA ARG A 136 6.90 6.39 -11.01
C ARG A 136 6.29 6.42 -12.39
N ASP A 137 6.99 5.85 -13.37
CA ASP A 137 6.52 5.61 -14.73
C ASP A 137 6.40 4.10 -14.95
N THR A 138 5.18 3.59 -15.01
CA THR A 138 4.89 2.16 -15.08
C THR A 138 4.33 1.79 -16.44
N LYS A 139 4.87 0.74 -17.05
CA LYS A 139 4.37 0.09 -18.27
C LYS A 139 3.80 -1.27 -17.91
N ASP A 140 2.86 -1.75 -18.74
CA ASP A 140 2.10 -2.99 -18.48
C ASP A 140 1.44 -2.98 -17.09
N TYR A 141 0.94 -1.82 -16.64
CA TYR A 141 0.34 -1.62 -15.33
C TYR A 141 -0.82 -2.60 -15.13
N ILE A 142 -0.81 -3.37 -14.05
CA ILE A 142 -1.88 -4.30 -13.72
C ILE A 142 -2.96 -3.54 -12.96
N LYS A 143 -4.07 -3.30 -13.66
CA LYS A 143 -5.23 -2.60 -13.12
C LYS A 143 -6.30 -3.61 -12.76
N ARG A 144 -6.91 -3.38 -11.59
CA ARG A 144 -8.16 -4.00 -11.23
C ARG A 144 -9.32 -3.18 -11.80
N GLY A 145 -10.16 -3.81 -12.57
CA GLY A 145 -11.42 -3.26 -13.06
C GLY A 145 -12.61 -3.90 -12.34
N LEU A 146 -13.78 -3.32 -12.52
CA LEU A 146 -15.05 -3.89 -12.11
C LEU A 146 -15.90 -4.14 -13.35
N SER A 147 -16.50 -5.30 -13.43
CA SER A 147 -17.43 -5.70 -14.48
C SER A 147 -18.72 -6.21 -13.87
N GLN A 148 -19.78 -6.20 -14.67
CA GLN A 148 -21.08 -6.69 -14.26
C GLN A 148 -21.61 -7.65 -15.34
N VAL A 149 -21.94 -8.86 -14.93
CA VAL A 149 -22.61 -9.87 -15.80
C VAL A 149 -23.82 -10.39 -15.04
N SER A 150 -24.99 -10.31 -15.68
CA SER A 150 -26.25 -10.85 -15.13
C SER A 150 -26.53 -10.48 -13.67
N ASN A 151 -26.43 -9.19 -13.33
CA ASN A 151 -26.60 -8.64 -11.99
C ASN A 151 -25.53 -9.04 -10.94
N MET A 152 -24.46 -9.72 -11.34
CA MET A 152 -23.30 -9.97 -10.49
C MET A 152 -22.17 -9.02 -10.85
N SER A 153 -21.66 -8.29 -9.85
CA SER A 153 -20.47 -7.47 -10.01
C SER A 153 -19.25 -8.26 -9.57
N PHE A 154 -18.21 -8.25 -10.40
CA PHE A 154 -16.93 -8.89 -10.07
C PHE A 154 -15.75 -8.03 -10.48
N GLY A 155 -14.64 -8.18 -9.74
CA GLY A 155 -13.35 -7.61 -10.10
C GLY A 155 -12.67 -8.44 -11.21
N TYR A 156 -11.91 -7.79 -12.06
CA TYR A 156 -11.04 -8.45 -13.02
C TYR A 156 -9.70 -7.74 -13.13
N TYR A 157 -8.67 -8.40 -13.64
CA TYR A 157 -7.33 -7.85 -13.77
C TYR A 157 -6.89 -7.79 -15.23
N GLU A 158 -6.24 -6.70 -15.60
CA GLU A 158 -5.70 -6.50 -16.95
C GLU A 158 -4.39 -5.70 -16.91
N ASN A 159 -3.52 -5.92 -17.90
CA ASN A 159 -2.43 -4.99 -18.15
C ASN A 159 -2.97 -3.78 -18.93
N HIS A 160 -2.94 -2.62 -18.27
CA HIS A 160 -3.48 -1.36 -18.78
C HIS A 160 -2.36 -0.54 -19.40
N GLY A 161 -1.63 -0.64 -20.19
CA GLY A 161 -0.64 0.21 -20.82
C GLY A 161 0.24 1.00 -19.84
N ARG A 162 0.39 2.29 -20.03
CA ARG A 162 1.30 3.16 -19.28
C ARG A 162 0.57 4.00 -18.23
N VAL A 163 1.09 3.98 -17.01
CA VAL A 163 0.57 4.79 -15.90
C VAL A 163 1.72 5.56 -15.25
N LYS A 164 1.53 6.88 -15.07
CA LYS A 164 2.45 7.71 -14.28
C LYS A 164 1.85 8.02 -12.92
N THR A 165 2.63 7.80 -11.88
CA THR A 165 2.28 8.15 -10.51
C THR A 165 3.20 9.27 -10.02
N LYS A 166 2.61 10.35 -9.56
CA LYS A 166 3.29 11.45 -8.86
C LYS A 166 2.69 11.53 -7.46
N GLY A 167 3.55 11.63 -6.46
CA GLY A 167 3.07 11.66 -5.11
C GLY A 167 4.06 12.26 -4.13
N TYR A 168 3.58 12.46 -2.92
CA TYR A 168 4.39 12.81 -1.77
C TYR A 168 3.86 12.15 -0.51
N ASN A 169 4.77 11.95 0.43
CA ASN A 169 4.50 11.44 1.75
C ASN A 169 5.13 12.37 2.77
N ILE A 170 4.42 12.66 3.86
CA ILE A 170 4.94 13.42 4.99
C ILE A 170 4.65 12.62 6.25
N SER A 171 5.68 12.39 7.06
CA SER A 171 5.58 11.74 8.37
C SER A 171 6.09 12.67 9.45
N LEU A 172 5.35 12.76 10.54
CA LEU A 172 5.73 13.49 11.74
C LEU A 172 5.55 12.60 12.95
N ARG A 173 6.53 12.56 13.82
CA ARG A 173 6.46 11.87 15.11
C ARG A 173 7.12 12.70 16.21
N TYR A 174 6.43 12.81 17.33
CA TYR A 174 6.95 13.44 18.53
C TYR A 174 6.83 12.46 19.70
N ASN A 175 7.90 12.34 20.46
CA ASN A 175 7.95 11.56 21.70
C ASN A 175 8.40 12.45 22.84
N TYR A 176 7.72 12.34 23.98
CA TYR A 176 8.15 12.92 25.24
C TYR A 176 8.56 11.79 26.20
N SER A 177 9.87 11.58 26.32
CA SER A 177 10.41 10.49 27.11
C SER A 177 9.75 9.16 26.76
N ARG A 178 9.36 8.38 27.76
CA ARG A 178 8.58 7.12 27.62
C ARG A 178 7.08 7.29 27.94
N TRP A 179 6.62 8.55 28.11
CA TRP A 179 5.28 8.85 28.60
C TRP A 179 4.28 9.14 27.50
N PHE A 180 4.70 9.85 26.48
CA PHE A 180 3.81 10.33 25.44
C PHE A 180 4.42 10.15 24.07
N ASN A 181 3.62 9.68 23.14
CA ASN A 181 3.93 9.60 21.72
C ASN A 181 2.75 10.14 20.92
N ILE A 182 3.03 10.92 19.89
CA ILE A 182 2.04 11.31 18.88
C ILE A 182 2.72 11.29 17.51
N GLY A 183 2.00 10.79 16.51
CA GLY A 183 2.52 10.71 15.16
C GLY A 183 1.42 10.75 14.11
N GLY A 184 1.84 10.95 12.88
CA GLY A 184 0.94 10.87 11.75
C GLY A 184 1.72 10.80 10.45
N THR A 185 1.06 10.22 9.45
CA THR A 185 1.52 10.16 8.07
C THR A 185 0.42 10.68 7.16
N PHE A 186 0.82 11.50 6.20
CA PHE A 186 -0.04 12.01 5.16
C PHE A 186 0.49 11.55 3.80
N ASN A 187 -0.37 10.98 2.97
CA ASN A 187 0.01 10.40 1.69
C ASN A 187 -0.86 10.96 0.56
N SER A 188 -0.21 11.39 -0.50
CA SER A 188 -0.86 11.75 -1.75
C SER A 188 -0.18 11.03 -2.90
N MET A 189 -0.92 10.17 -3.62
CA MET A 189 -0.41 9.33 -4.71
C MET A 189 -1.35 9.43 -5.90
N ASN A 190 -1.03 10.26 -6.88
CA ASN A 190 -1.87 10.50 -8.04
C ASN A 190 -1.36 9.68 -9.24
N ALA A 191 -2.01 8.54 -9.46
CA ALA A 191 -1.77 7.68 -10.62
C ALA A 191 -2.68 8.07 -11.78
N ARG A 192 -2.11 8.35 -12.96
CA ARG A 192 -2.84 8.74 -14.17
C ARG A 192 -2.50 7.86 -15.34
N ASP A 193 -3.51 7.60 -16.17
CA ASP A 193 -3.36 6.94 -17.46
C ASP A 193 -2.52 7.83 -18.40
N GLU A 194 -1.45 7.27 -18.93
CA GLU A 194 -0.56 7.91 -19.92
C GLU A 194 -0.52 7.12 -21.24
N GLU A 195 -1.46 6.20 -21.43
CA GLU A 195 -1.64 5.49 -22.70
C GLU A 195 -2.45 6.37 -23.64
N LYS A 196 -1.77 7.06 -24.53
CA LYS A 196 -2.40 8.05 -25.41
C LYS A 196 -3.26 7.42 -26.49
N TYR A 197 -2.86 6.27 -27.03
CA TYR A 197 -3.57 5.60 -28.11
C TYR A 197 -4.09 4.24 -27.69
N ARG A 198 -5.23 3.85 -28.24
CA ARG A 198 -5.82 2.53 -27.98
C ARG A 198 -4.93 1.42 -28.51
N ALA A 199 -4.90 0.29 -27.80
CA ALA A 199 -4.25 -0.92 -28.30
C ALA A 199 -4.89 -1.36 -29.63
N GLY A 200 -4.05 -1.82 -30.58
CA GLY A 200 -4.54 -2.28 -31.89
C GLY A 200 -4.12 -1.43 -33.08
N GLY A 201 -3.20 -0.46 -32.90
CA GLY A 201 -2.56 0.27 -34.01
C GLY A 201 -3.42 1.35 -34.68
N THR A 202 -4.60 1.65 -34.13
CA THR A 202 -5.39 2.81 -34.57
C THR A 202 -4.84 4.06 -33.87
N GLN A 203 -4.66 5.16 -34.63
CA GLN A 203 -4.26 6.47 -34.03
C GLN A 203 -5.42 7.13 -33.25
N GLN A 204 -6.37 6.35 -32.80
CA GLN A 204 -7.48 6.83 -32.01
C GLN A 204 -7.01 7.07 -30.55
N GLU A 205 -7.20 8.27 -30.08
CA GLU A 205 -6.87 8.67 -28.71
C GLU A 205 -7.67 7.84 -27.69
N SER A 206 -7.01 7.44 -26.61
CA SER A 206 -7.66 6.75 -25.49
C SER A 206 -8.57 7.72 -24.74
N LEU A 207 -9.82 7.34 -24.53
CA LEU A 207 -10.76 8.17 -23.77
C LEU A 207 -10.32 8.36 -22.31
N THR A 208 -9.47 7.48 -21.79
CA THR A 208 -8.98 7.54 -20.41
C THR A 208 -7.64 8.25 -20.28
N TYR A 209 -7.04 8.72 -21.38
CA TYR A 209 -5.78 9.44 -21.36
C TYR A 209 -5.81 10.65 -20.43
N GLY A 210 -4.82 10.77 -19.56
CA GLY A 210 -4.71 11.83 -18.55
C GLY A 210 -5.65 11.68 -17.35
N GLN A 211 -6.58 10.72 -17.37
CA GLN A 211 -7.50 10.49 -16.27
C GLN A 211 -6.83 9.75 -15.11
N ARG A 212 -7.34 9.94 -13.90
CA ARG A 212 -6.90 9.19 -12.72
C ARG A 212 -7.32 7.73 -12.82
N ILE A 213 -6.42 6.83 -12.47
CA ILE A 213 -6.74 5.40 -12.36
C ILE A 213 -7.83 5.21 -11.30
N PRO A 214 -8.98 4.61 -11.65
CA PRO A 214 -10.07 4.42 -10.70
C PRO A 214 -9.78 3.33 -9.67
N ASN A 215 -10.64 3.25 -8.67
CA ASN A 215 -10.62 2.26 -7.60
C ASN A 215 -9.30 2.25 -6.79
N GLN A 216 -8.69 3.42 -6.62
CA GLN A 216 -7.47 3.61 -5.83
C GLN A 216 -7.58 4.86 -4.96
N PRO A 217 -7.42 4.74 -3.63
CA PRO A 217 -7.27 5.90 -2.75
C PRO A 217 -6.03 6.70 -3.16
N TYR A 218 -6.18 7.99 -3.36
CA TYR A 218 -5.05 8.85 -3.76
C TYR A 218 -4.65 9.87 -2.70
N LEU A 219 -5.46 10.05 -1.68
CA LEU A 219 -5.21 10.93 -0.55
C LEU A 219 -5.69 10.25 0.73
N TYR A 220 -4.78 9.99 1.66
CA TYR A 220 -5.11 9.35 2.93
C TYR A 220 -4.09 9.71 4.01
N ALA A 221 -4.52 9.63 5.25
CA ALA A 221 -3.69 9.90 6.41
C ALA A 221 -3.93 8.86 7.52
N ASN A 222 -2.87 8.59 8.28
CA ASN A 222 -2.94 7.85 9.53
C ASN A 222 -2.40 8.73 10.64
N PHE A 223 -2.97 8.64 11.83
CA PHE A 223 -2.51 9.35 12.99
C PHE A 223 -2.68 8.49 14.24
N ASP A 224 -1.72 8.61 15.14
CA ASP A 224 -1.69 7.86 16.38
C ASP A 224 -1.23 8.72 17.55
N ALA A 225 -1.70 8.40 18.74
CA ALA A 225 -1.20 8.97 19.98
C ALA A 225 -1.24 7.93 21.10
N SER A 226 -0.29 7.97 22.01
CA SER A 226 -0.32 7.13 23.18
C SER A 226 0.23 7.81 24.41
N PHE A 227 -0.40 7.52 25.54
CA PHE A 227 0.10 7.84 26.88
C PHE A 227 0.42 6.57 27.64
N THR A 228 1.56 6.51 28.28
CA THR A 228 2.03 5.36 29.04
C THR A 228 2.45 5.79 30.45
N TRP A 229 1.78 5.24 31.46
CA TRP A 229 2.14 5.44 32.87
C TRP A 229 2.81 4.18 33.39
N HIS A 230 4.02 4.36 33.88
CA HIS A 230 4.81 3.31 34.52
C HIS A 230 4.59 3.34 36.02
N ASP A 231 4.63 2.17 36.64
CA ASP A 231 4.46 1.95 38.07
C ASP A 231 3.12 2.48 38.63
N LEU A 232 2.07 2.51 37.78
CA LEU A 232 0.74 2.95 38.19
C LEU A 232 0.11 1.90 39.12
N PHE A 233 -0.31 2.33 40.32
CA PHE A 233 -0.87 1.55 41.44
C PHE A 233 0.08 0.54 42.06
N ALA A 234 1.11 0.02 41.37
CA ALA A 234 2.15 -0.82 41.93
C ALA A 234 3.39 -0.84 41.02
N LYS A 235 4.58 -1.07 41.62
CA LYS A 235 5.84 -1.18 40.88
C LYS A 235 5.78 -2.29 39.84
N GLY A 236 6.24 -1.97 38.63
CA GLY A 236 6.23 -2.88 37.48
C GLY A 236 4.89 -2.98 36.74
N ASN A 237 3.88 -2.22 37.14
CA ASN A 237 2.64 -2.11 36.39
C ASN A 237 2.74 -0.98 35.35
N VAL A 238 2.10 -1.18 34.20
CA VAL A 238 2.10 -0.19 33.12
C VAL A 238 0.69 -0.03 32.56
N LEU A 239 0.19 1.20 32.58
CA LEU A 239 -1.06 1.55 31.89
C LEU A 239 -0.73 2.28 30.61
N THR A 240 -1.34 1.87 29.50
CA THR A 240 -1.23 2.55 28.20
C THR A 240 -2.62 2.91 27.70
N LEU A 241 -2.81 4.18 27.36
CA LEU A 241 -3.95 4.64 26.54
C LEU A 241 -3.44 4.88 25.13
N GLY A 242 -4.10 4.28 24.16
CA GLY A 242 -3.78 4.41 22.74
C GLY A 242 -4.95 4.99 21.96
N TYR A 243 -4.63 5.80 21.01
CA TYR A 243 -5.54 6.31 20.01
C TYR A 243 -4.92 6.12 18.64
N ASP A 244 -5.68 5.64 17.68
CA ASP A 244 -5.32 5.63 16.27
C ASP A 244 -6.50 6.06 15.40
N GLY A 245 -6.18 6.72 14.32
CA GLY A 245 -7.15 7.21 13.37
C GLY A 245 -6.70 7.03 11.93
N TYR A 246 -7.66 6.94 11.06
CA TYR A 246 -7.47 6.83 9.63
C TYR A 246 -8.40 7.78 8.90
N TYR A 247 -7.86 8.53 7.95
CA TYR A 247 -8.60 9.36 7.01
C TYR A 247 -8.34 8.89 5.60
N GLN A 248 -9.38 8.83 4.77
CA GLN A 248 -9.30 8.56 3.36
C GLN A 248 -10.25 9.50 2.62
N HIS A 249 -9.72 10.23 1.66
CA HIS A 249 -10.53 11.07 0.79
C HIS A 249 -11.35 10.21 -0.18
N GLU A 250 -12.46 10.71 -0.64
CA GLU A 250 -13.30 10.02 -1.63
C GLU A 250 -12.52 9.73 -2.92
N PHE A 251 -12.83 8.61 -3.56
CA PHE A 251 -12.21 8.26 -4.83
C PHE A 251 -13.20 7.55 -5.76
N PRO A 252 -13.03 7.67 -7.09
CA PRO A 252 -13.95 7.08 -8.05
C PRO A 252 -13.81 5.58 -8.12
N LEU A 253 -14.93 4.86 -8.25
CA LEU A 253 -14.97 3.41 -8.45
C LEU A 253 -14.66 3.04 -9.90
N TYR A 254 -15.08 3.87 -10.84
CA TYR A 254 -14.92 3.72 -12.29
C TYR A 254 -14.24 4.96 -12.87
N TRP A 255 -13.91 4.94 -14.15
CA TRP A 255 -13.37 6.10 -14.86
C TRP A 255 -14.30 7.30 -14.79
N GLU A 256 -13.78 8.44 -14.35
CA GLU A 256 -14.60 9.63 -14.09
C GLU A 256 -15.18 10.26 -15.37
N ASN A 257 -14.49 10.11 -16.49
CA ASN A 257 -14.87 10.70 -17.77
C ASN A 257 -15.69 9.76 -18.67
N LEU A 258 -15.95 8.51 -18.25
CA LEU A 258 -16.77 7.56 -19.01
C LEU A 258 -18.16 7.43 -18.39
N GLY A 259 -19.20 7.38 -19.24
CA GLY A 259 -20.59 7.24 -18.81
C GLY A 259 -21.20 8.58 -18.32
N ASP A 260 -22.36 8.50 -17.66
CA ASP A 260 -23.12 9.65 -17.19
C ASP A 260 -22.43 10.31 -15.98
N PRO A 261 -22.09 11.60 -16.03
CA PRO A 261 -21.47 12.31 -14.92
C PRO A 261 -22.37 12.43 -13.68
N THR A 262 -23.68 12.29 -13.82
CA THR A 262 -24.64 12.44 -12.71
C THR A 262 -24.81 11.18 -11.88
N THR A 263 -24.40 10.02 -12.40
CA THR A 263 -24.55 8.71 -11.76
C THR A 263 -23.22 8.08 -11.33
N LYS A 264 -22.18 8.89 -11.16
CA LYS A 264 -20.84 8.40 -10.77
C LYS A 264 -20.85 7.76 -9.38
N ILE A 265 -20.43 6.51 -9.32
CA ILE A 265 -20.25 5.80 -8.07
C ILE A 265 -18.84 6.10 -7.55
N ARG A 266 -18.77 6.57 -6.31
CA ARG A 266 -17.53 6.86 -5.59
C ARG A 266 -17.53 6.11 -4.27
N VAL A 267 -16.35 5.71 -3.83
CA VAL A 267 -16.15 5.34 -2.43
C VAL A 267 -16.12 6.64 -1.63
N PRO A 268 -17.01 6.85 -0.65
CA PRO A 268 -17.11 8.11 0.07
C PRO A 268 -15.87 8.43 0.89
N GLU A 269 -15.71 9.70 1.22
CA GLU A 269 -14.76 10.14 2.23
C GLU A 269 -15.02 9.43 3.57
N GLN A 270 -13.96 9.01 4.24
CA GLN A 270 -14.06 8.20 5.45
C GLN A 270 -13.04 8.67 6.50
N ILE A 271 -13.51 8.73 7.73
CA ILE A 271 -12.65 8.92 8.89
C ILE A 271 -13.04 7.91 9.97
N SER A 272 -12.07 7.25 10.57
CA SER A 272 -12.27 6.34 11.68
C SER A 272 -11.38 6.69 12.85
N HIS A 273 -11.88 6.48 14.05
CA HIS A 273 -11.21 6.72 15.32
C HIS A 273 -11.28 5.46 16.16
N ASN A 274 -10.15 5.01 16.68
CA ASN A 274 -10.06 3.86 17.56
C ASN A 274 -9.41 4.28 18.86
N LEU A 275 -9.90 3.70 19.96
CA LEU A 275 -9.32 3.91 21.28
C LEU A 275 -8.97 2.56 21.89
N SER A 276 -7.84 2.51 22.58
CA SER A 276 -7.39 1.32 23.29
C SER A 276 -6.90 1.68 24.70
N ILE A 277 -7.11 0.77 25.62
CA ILE A 277 -6.55 0.80 26.97
C ILE A 277 -5.89 -0.55 27.24
N GLY A 278 -4.65 -0.53 27.67
CA GLY A 278 -3.90 -1.72 28.06
C GLY A 278 -3.35 -1.58 29.46
N TYR A 279 -3.51 -2.60 30.29
CA TYR A 279 -2.94 -2.64 31.63
C TYR A 279 -2.11 -3.90 31.83
N SER A 280 -0.83 -3.70 32.04
CA SER A 280 0.17 -4.74 32.30
C SER A 280 0.49 -4.80 33.78
N LEU A 281 0.37 -5.98 34.38
CA LEU A 281 0.52 -6.22 35.81
C LEU A 281 1.70 -7.15 36.07
N LYS A 282 2.34 -6.97 37.23
CA LYS A 282 3.43 -7.82 37.72
C LYS A 282 4.55 -8.00 36.70
N GLY A 283 5.05 -6.87 36.15
CA GLY A 283 6.14 -6.89 35.18
C GLY A 283 5.77 -7.57 33.85
N GLY A 284 4.50 -7.54 33.46
CA GLY A 284 4.03 -8.11 32.20
C GLY A 284 3.51 -9.53 32.29
N ARG A 285 3.41 -10.12 33.50
CA ARG A 285 2.85 -11.46 33.69
C ARG A 285 1.38 -11.54 33.28
N TYR A 286 0.58 -10.55 33.65
CA TYR A 286 -0.82 -10.42 33.25
C TYR A 286 -0.99 -9.15 32.41
N ASN A 287 -1.64 -9.28 31.28
CA ASN A 287 -1.91 -8.16 30.41
C ASN A 287 -3.40 -8.17 30.04
N LEU A 288 -4.07 -7.08 30.36
CA LEU A 288 -5.47 -6.83 30.03
C LEU A 288 -5.50 -5.75 28.98
N SER A 289 -6.30 -5.93 27.95
CA SER A 289 -6.53 -4.86 26.97
C SER A 289 -7.98 -4.79 26.56
N PHE A 290 -8.44 -3.58 26.33
CA PHE A 290 -9.75 -3.28 25.78
C PHE A 290 -9.56 -2.30 24.61
N GLU A 291 -10.27 -2.52 23.52
CA GLU A 291 -10.23 -1.72 22.32
C GLU A 291 -11.64 -1.42 21.84
N CYS A 292 -11.89 -0.15 21.49
CA CYS A 292 -13.09 0.29 20.79
C CYS A 292 -12.69 0.75 19.39
N ARG A 293 -13.06 -0.02 18.38
CA ARG A 293 -12.87 0.33 16.96
C ARG A 293 -14.04 1.12 16.45
N ASN A 294 -13.75 2.07 15.55
CA ASN A 294 -14.75 2.95 14.96
C ASN A 294 -15.61 3.63 16.03
N LEU A 295 -14.96 4.35 16.95
CA LEU A 295 -15.58 4.99 18.12
C LEU A 295 -16.80 5.85 17.77
N THR A 296 -16.76 6.55 16.65
CA THR A 296 -17.83 7.43 16.18
C THR A 296 -18.96 6.68 15.47
N ASN A 297 -18.82 5.38 15.26
CA ASN A 297 -19.73 4.55 14.48
C ASN A 297 -19.95 5.10 13.05
N ALA A 298 -18.87 5.62 12.45
CA ALA A 298 -18.89 6.13 11.08
C ALA A 298 -19.19 5.02 10.08
N LYS A 299 -19.85 5.35 8.99
CA LYS A 299 -20.01 4.43 7.87
C LYS A 299 -18.69 4.32 7.12
N LEU A 300 -18.07 3.16 7.15
CA LEU A 300 -16.83 2.85 6.47
C LEU A 300 -17.12 1.89 5.32
N TYR A 301 -16.38 2.02 4.24
CA TYR A 301 -16.59 1.24 3.01
C TYR A 301 -15.28 0.59 2.55
N ASP A 302 -15.39 -0.50 1.84
CA ASP A 302 -14.28 -1.13 1.13
C ASP A 302 -14.13 -0.59 -0.31
N ASN A 303 -13.23 -1.20 -1.08
CA ASN A 303 -13.00 -0.82 -2.46
C ASN A 303 -14.12 -1.22 -3.43
N PHE A 304 -15.12 -1.98 -2.99
CA PHE A 304 -16.36 -2.26 -3.73
C PHE A 304 -17.51 -1.30 -3.37
N SER A 305 -17.23 -0.31 -2.50
CA SER A 305 -18.23 0.54 -1.88
C SER A 305 -19.24 -0.22 -1.01
N LEU A 306 -18.83 -1.40 -0.49
CA LEU A 306 -19.61 -2.16 0.46
C LEU A 306 -19.34 -1.65 1.88
N GLN A 307 -20.39 -1.47 2.65
CA GLN A 307 -20.28 -0.96 4.02
C GLN A 307 -19.63 -2.02 4.94
N LYS A 308 -18.58 -1.62 5.64
CA LYS A 308 -17.90 -2.41 6.67
C LYS A 308 -18.70 -2.41 7.99
N ALA A 309 -18.31 -3.31 8.90
CA ALA A 309 -18.86 -3.34 10.26
C ALA A 309 -18.70 -1.97 10.95
N GLY A 310 -19.71 -1.59 11.74
CA GLY A 310 -19.70 -0.36 12.53
C GLY A 310 -18.79 -0.46 13.76
N ARG A 311 -19.19 0.22 14.85
CA ARG A 311 -18.44 0.19 16.11
C ARG A 311 -18.31 -1.23 16.66
N ALA A 312 -17.12 -1.59 17.10
CA ALA A 312 -16.84 -2.89 17.69
C ALA A 312 -15.97 -2.76 18.94
N PHE A 313 -16.20 -3.66 19.90
CA PHE A 313 -15.47 -3.70 21.16
C PHE A 313 -14.73 -5.04 21.28
N TYR A 314 -13.48 -5.00 21.72
CA TYR A 314 -12.64 -6.17 21.89
C TYR A 314 -12.01 -6.16 23.27
N GLY A 315 -12.07 -7.28 23.96
CA GLY A 315 -11.39 -7.54 25.23
C GLY A 315 -10.37 -8.67 25.05
N LYS A 316 -9.17 -8.51 25.59
CA LYS A 316 -8.13 -9.55 25.52
C LYS A 316 -7.42 -9.67 26.86
N ILE A 317 -7.25 -10.90 27.31
CA ILE A 317 -6.46 -11.27 28.47
C ILE A 317 -5.31 -12.15 28.00
N ARG A 318 -4.08 -11.78 28.37
CA ARG A 318 -2.87 -12.56 28.12
C ARG A 318 -2.19 -12.87 29.45
N VAL A 319 -1.84 -14.12 29.67
CA VAL A 319 -1.06 -14.59 30.80
C VAL A 319 0.26 -15.17 30.28
N ASN A 320 1.39 -14.67 30.78
CA ASN A 320 2.71 -15.18 30.46
C ASN A 320 3.18 -16.09 31.58
N PHE A 321 3.43 -17.36 31.27
CA PHE A 321 3.84 -18.39 32.24
C PHE A 321 5.37 -18.58 32.32
N GLY A 322 6.17 -17.76 31.68
CA GLY A 322 7.63 -17.74 31.79
C GLY A 322 8.11 -16.91 32.99
N LYS A 323 9.33 -17.24 33.49
CA LYS A 323 10.03 -16.48 34.54
C LYS A 323 10.44 -15.12 34.00
#